data_fd7c5a2ba2d9b76630922525ded06f4d
#
_entry.id   fd7c5a2ba2d9b76630922525ded06f4d
#
_cell.length_a   1.000
_cell.length_b   1.000
_cell.length_c   1.000
_cell.angle_alpha   90.00
_cell.angle_beta   90.00
_cell.angle_gamma   90.00
#
_symmetry.space_group_name_H-M   'P 1'
#
loop_
_entity.id
_entity.type
_entity.pdbx_description
1 polymer ?
#
loop_
_entity_poly.entity_id
_entity_poly.type
_entity_poly.pdbx_seq_one_letter_code
_entity_poly.pdbx_strand_id
1 'polypeptide(L)'
;MYIYCQKIIPMKINKPIVLLFLASLLMSSCQKDLSYLKELDDPELVQSNVKNLTDIIVYDIFSPPVASRVYLYPTIAAYQTMQLANLDSYASLVGQVKGLEPLPENQDEDVNYTIASLHAFNEVGRALIFSEDKMLIFQENLDEKLKEKGVPRSVLNASKEYGVQVAAHILEWAKGDLYNQTRTYPKYTIQEEEHYWKPTPPDYMDGIEPHWNQIRTMALDSANQFPPKPPLAFDLKEGSPFQIQLQEVFEIRNKITDEQLEIAKFWDCNPYVTHHRGHAMFATKKITPGGHWIGITSVVTRKANSDFEATLNAYTNVTIALFDAFISCWDEKWNTLVVRPETLINKYYDEEWLPILQTPPFPEYTSGHSVISRAAAITLTDLFGDNFAFDDTTEIEYGLPVRSFNSFIEASEEAALSRLYGGIHYMMAIEEGVAQGEQVGKHVVNKIQTYIGDKKNLAIK
;
A
#
# COMPACT_ATOMS: atom_id res chain seq x y z
N MET A 1 -85.75 8.67 48.53
CA MET A 1 -84.67 8.52 47.52
C MET A 1 -83.36 8.93 48.20
N TYR A 2 -82.69 7.97 48.77
CA TYR A 2 -81.47 8.21 49.58
C TYR A 2 -80.27 8.13 48.67
N ILE A 3 -79.46 9.22 48.62
CA ILE A 3 -78.18 9.28 47.89
C ILE A 3 -77.12 8.90 48.87
N TYR A 4 -76.46 7.74 48.61
CA TYR A 4 -75.28 7.28 49.35
C TYR A 4 -74.02 8.04 48.84
N CYS A 5 -73.47 8.87 49.73
CA CYS A 5 -72.22 9.55 49.50
C CYS A 5 -71.04 8.62 49.92
N GLN A 6 -70.36 8.01 48.97
CA GLN A 6 -69.16 7.23 49.28
C GLN A 6 -68.01 8.17 49.64
N LYS A 7 -67.42 8.00 50.84
CA LYS A 7 -66.19 8.66 51.29
C LYS A 7 -65.00 8.08 50.57
N ILE A 8 -64.36 8.90 49.76
CA ILE A 8 -63.01 8.58 49.20
C ILE A 8 -62.01 8.63 50.34
N ILE A 9 -61.40 7.48 50.71
CA ILE A 9 -60.30 7.37 51.66
C ILE A 9 -59.01 7.81 50.97
N PRO A 10 -58.27 8.83 51.44
CA PRO A 10 -56.97 9.20 50.84
C PRO A 10 -55.93 8.12 51.17
N MET A 11 -55.41 7.49 50.10
CA MET A 11 -54.33 6.53 50.21
C MET A 11 -53.05 7.27 50.64
N LYS A 12 -52.58 7.01 51.87
CA LYS A 12 -51.33 7.55 52.39
C LYS A 12 -50.20 6.86 51.63
N ILE A 13 -49.63 7.52 50.64
CA ILE A 13 -48.39 7.06 49.98
C ILE A 13 -47.25 7.21 50.93
N ASN A 14 -46.70 6.08 51.38
CA ASN A 14 -45.56 6.06 52.28
C ASN A 14 -44.33 6.69 51.61
N LYS A 15 -43.88 7.84 52.11
CA LYS A 15 -42.72 8.59 51.60
C LYS A 15 -41.46 7.74 51.35
N PRO A 16 -41.12 6.71 52.17
CA PRO A 16 -39.95 5.85 51.92
C PRO A 16 -40.13 4.97 50.64
N ILE A 17 -41.35 4.55 50.27
CA ILE A 17 -41.58 3.73 49.05
C ILE A 17 -41.40 4.57 47.81
N VAL A 18 -41.80 5.84 47.79
CA VAL A 18 -41.58 6.76 46.69
C VAL A 18 -40.10 7.09 46.50
N LEU A 19 -39.33 7.25 47.61
CA LEU A 19 -37.89 7.44 47.57
C LEU A 19 -37.15 6.21 47.03
N LEU A 20 -37.56 5.01 47.44
CA LEU A 20 -36.98 3.76 46.89
C LEU A 20 -37.26 3.58 45.39
N PHE A 21 -38.46 3.95 44.92
CA PHE A 21 -38.83 3.90 43.51
C PHE A 21 -38.07 4.96 42.68
N LEU A 22 -37.87 6.17 43.20
CA LEU A 22 -37.00 7.17 42.58
C LEU A 22 -35.52 6.77 42.58
N ALA A 23 -35.04 6.15 43.65
CA ALA A 23 -33.69 5.62 43.75
C ALA A 23 -33.45 4.45 42.79
N SER A 24 -34.46 3.56 42.59
CA SER A 24 -34.35 2.48 41.60
C SER A 24 -34.41 3.00 40.12
N LEU A 25 -35.12 4.10 39.88
CA LEU A 25 -35.12 4.77 38.57
C LEU A 25 -33.77 5.50 38.28
N LEU A 26 -33.05 5.93 39.32
CA LEU A 26 -31.73 6.53 39.18
C LEU A 26 -30.62 5.48 39.06
N MET A 27 -30.87 4.23 39.46
CA MET A 27 -29.91 3.11 39.30
C MET A 27 -30.09 2.36 37.95
N SER A 28 -31.15 2.63 37.18
CA SER A 28 -31.32 2.10 35.84
C SER A 28 -30.64 2.97 34.79
N SER A 29 -29.75 3.87 35.17
CA SER A 29 -29.01 4.78 34.31
C SER A 29 -27.65 4.23 33.93
N CYS A 30 -27.41 4.18 32.65
CA CYS A 30 -26.12 3.98 31.99
C CYS A 30 -25.58 2.54 31.95
N GLN A 31 -26.34 1.60 31.41
CA GLN A 31 -25.66 0.67 30.50
C GLN A 31 -25.21 1.48 29.27
N LYS A 32 -23.87 1.66 29.10
CA LYS A 32 -23.33 2.23 27.86
C LYS A 32 -23.89 1.39 26.71
N ASP A 33 -24.59 2.02 25.78
CA ASP A 33 -25.01 1.35 24.55
C ASP A 33 -23.75 0.98 23.77
N LEU A 34 -23.45 -0.31 23.69
CA LEU A 34 -22.29 -0.87 22.99
C LEU A 34 -22.68 -1.49 21.64
N SER A 35 -23.90 -1.25 21.19
CA SER A 35 -24.39 -1.82 19.91
C SER A 35 -23.52 -1.40 18.72
N TYR A 36 -22.96 -0.19 18.74
CA TYR A 36 -22.07 0.33 17.71
C TYR A 36 -20.79 -0.49 17.52
N LEU A 37 -20.34 -1.26 18.53
CA LEU A 37 -19.11 -2.06 18.42
C LEU A 37 -19.19 -3.11 17.29
N LYS A 38 -20.38 -3.67 17.02
CA LYS A 38 -20.59 -4.60 15.91
C LYS A 38 -20.46 -3.92 14.55
N GLU A 39 -20.80 -2.65 14.49
CA GLU A 39 -20.72 -1.84 13.28
C GLU A 39 -19.28 -1.38 12.97
N LEU A 40 -18.36 -1.54 13.94
CA LEU A 40 -16.94 -1.22 13.78
C LEU A 40 -16.11 -2.40 13.27
N ASP A 41 -16.61 -3.63 13.38
CA ASP A 41 -16.01 -4.83 12.77
C ASP A 41 -16.34 -4.89 11.26
N ASP A 42 -16.14 -3.77 10.58
CA ASP A 42 -16.45 -3.58 9.16
C ASP A 42 -15.14 -3.35 8.39
N PRO A 43 -14.64 -4.35 7.63
CA PRO A 43 -13.41 -4.22 6.85
C PRO A 43 -13.47 -3.09 5.83
N GLU A 44 -14.68 -2.67 5.40
CA GLU A 44 -14.85 -1.55 4.48
C GLU A 44 -14.35 -0.23 5.09
N LEU A 45 -14.30 -0.10 6.42
CA LEU A 45 -13.69 1.05 7.08
C LEU A 45 -12.20 1.16 6.76
N VAL A 46 -11.45 0.05 6.78
CA VAL A 46 -10.03 0.03 6.39
C VAL A 46 -9.89 0.24 4.89
N GLN A 47 -10.66 -0.52 4.10
CA GLN A 47 -10.54 -0.52 2.63
C GLN A 47 -10.87 0.84 2.03
N SER A 48 -11.88 1.54 2.55
CA SER A 48 -12.22 2.90 2.09
C SER A 48 -11.15 3.93 2.46
N ASN A 49 -10.50 3.80 3.62
CA ASN A 49 -9.39 4.68 4.00
C ASN A 49 -8.18 4.47 3.08
N VAL A 50 -7.81 3.22 2.80
CA VAL A 50 -6.71 2.88 1.88
C VAL A 50 -7.03 3.30 0.45
N LYS A 51 -8.28 3.09 -0.02
CA LYS A 51 -8.70 3.52 -1.36
C LYS A 51 -8.65 5.04 -1.51
N ASN A 52 -9.14 5.80 -0.52
CA ASN A 52 -9.04 7.25 -0.54
C ASN A 52 -7.58 7.73 -0.63
N LEU A 53 -6.68 7.11 0.15
CA LEU A 53 -5.25 7.42 0.07
C LEU A 53 -4.68 7.09 -1.31
N THR A 54 -5.08 5.95 -1.90
CA THR A 54 -4.70 5.57 -3.28
C THR A 54 -5.15 6.61 -4.29
N ASP A 55 -6.38 7.09 -4.21
CA ASP A 55 -6.93 8.11 -5.11
C ASP A 55 -6.15 9.43 -5.01
N ILE A 56 -5.72 9.80 -3.81
CA ILE A 56 -4.91 11.00 -3.61
C ILE A 56 -3.48 10.78 -4.14
N ILE A 57 -2.87 9.61 -3.93
CA ILE A 57 -1.55 9.26 -4.50
C ILE A 57 -1.57 9.36 -6.03
N VAL A 58 -2.63 8.84 -6.68
CA VAL A 58 -2.83 8.94 -8.13
C VAL A 58 -3.08 10.39 -8.55
N TYR A 59 -3.86 11.14 -7.78
CA TYR A 59 -4.15 12.55 -8.06
C TYR A 59 -2.89 13.42 -8.00
N ASP A 60 -2.06 13.20 -6.99
CA ASP A 60 -0.83 13.93 -6.72
C ASP A 60 0.38 13.45 -7.57
N ILE A 61 0.22 12.36 -8.33
CA ILE A 61 1.23 11.77 -9.23
C ILE A 61 2.52 11.42 -8.48
N PHE A 62 2.40 10.69 -7.38
CA PHE A 62 3.57 10.23 -6.63
C PHE A 62 4.42 9.23 -7.42
N SER A 63 5.74 9.32 -7.30
CA SER A 63 6.66 8.29 -7.81
C SER A 63 6.41 6.93 -7.13
N PRO A 64 6.63 5.80 -7.82
CA PRO A 64 6.38 4.49 -7.23
C PRO A 64 7.10 4.24 -5.89
N PRO A 65 8.40 4.59 -5.71
CA PRO A 65 9.05 4.46 -4.41
C PRO A 65 8.41 5.35 -3.33
N VAL A 66 8.12 6.62 -3.65
CA VAL A 66 7.51 7.55 -2.68
C VAL A 66 6.09 7.10 -2.32
N ALA A 67 5.30 6.62 -3.29
CA ALA A 67 3.99 6.05 -3.03
C ALA A 67 4.04 4.89 -2.01
N SER A 68 5.05 4.00 -2.11
CA SER A 68 5.22 2.91 -1.14
C SER A 68 5.44 3.43 0.29
N ARG A 69 6.16 4.54 0.45
CA ARG A 69 6.34 5.23 1.74
C ARG A 69 5.03 5.84 2.25
N VAL A 70 4.25 6.44 1.36
CA VAL A 70 2.95 7.06 1.70
C VAL A 70 1.93 6.00 2.14
N TYR A 71 1.97 4.78 1.61
CA TYR A 71 1.14 3.68 2.11
C TYR A 71 1.66 3.13 3.46
N LEU A 72 2.97 3.00 3.63
CA LEU A 72 3.59 2.30 4.75
C LEU A 72 3.27 2.93 6.11
N TYR A 73 3.59 4.20 6.30
CA TYR A 73 3.49 4.83 7.61
C TYR A 73 2.05 4.93 8.14
N PRO A 74 1.03 5.28 7.31
CA PRO A 74 -0.36 5.24 7.76
C PRO A 74 -0.82 3.84 8.18
N THR A 75 -0.46 2.78 7.43
CA THR A 75 -0.84 1.42 7.78
C THR A 75 -0.17 0.94 9.07
N ILE A 76 1.11 1.28 9.30
CA ILE A 76 1.80 0.98 10.56
C ILE A 76 1.13 1.72 11.73
N ALA A 77 0.78 3.00 11.57
CA ALA A 77 0.09 3.77 12.60
C ALA A 77 -1.25 3.12 12.98
N ALA A 78 -2.04 2.76 11.98
CA ALA A 78 -3.32 2.10 12.18
C ALA A 78 -3.15 0.72 12.84
N TYR A 79 -2.25 -0.11 12.32
CA TYR A 79 -2.00 -1.45 12.85
C TYR A 79 -1.54 -1.42 14.30
N GLN A 80 -0.56 -0.60 14.65
CA GLN A 80 -0.06 -0.50 16.02
C GLN A 80 -1.14 0.00 16.99
N THR A 81 -2.07 0.85 16.52
CA THR A 81 -3.20 1.31 17.34
C THR A 81 -4.23 0.20 17.54
N MET A 82 -4.64 -0.49 16.46
CA MET A 82 -5.58 -1.61 16.49
C MET A 82 -5.04 -2.74 17.38
N GLN A 83 -3.75 -3.03 17.29
CA GLN A 83 -3.10 -4.10 18.06
C GLN A 83 -3.25 -3.92 19.58
N LEU A 84 -3.33 -2.68 20.10
CA LEU A 84 -3.52 -2.41 21.53
C LEU A 84 -4.84 -3.00 22.08
N ALA A 85 -5.88 -3.15 21.28
CA ALA A 85 -7.12 -3.83 21.66
C ALA A 85 -7.08 -5.34 21.47
N ASN A 86 -6.06 -5.87 20.77
CA ASN A 86 -6.02 -7.25 20.26
C ASN A 86 -4.71 -7.97 20.63
N LEU A 87 -4.20 -7.74 21.84
CA LEU A 87 -2.89 -8.22 22.32
C LEU A 87 -2.73 -9.76 22.30
N ASP A 88 -3.82 -10.49 22.39
CA ASP A 88 -3.82 -11.96 22.37
C ASP A 88 -3.76 -12.53 20.94
N SER A 89 -4.09 -11.72 19.93
CA SER A 89 -4.19 -12.14 18.54
C SER A 89 -3.13 -11.52 17.63
N TYR A 90 -2.71 -10.30 17.94
CA TYR A 90 -1.80 -9.54 17.10
C TYR A 90 -0.57 -9.05 17.86
N ALA A 91 0.62 -9.27 17.30
CA ALA A 91 1.88 -8.86 17.88
C ALA A 91 2.25 -7.43 17.48
N SER A 92 2.90 -6.70 18.39
CA SER A 92 3.45 -5.38 18.10
C SER A 92 4.59 -5.47 17.07
N LEU A 93 4.70 -4.47 16.21
CA LEU A 93 5.84 -4.27 15.31
C LEU A 93 7.07 -3.68 16.01
N VAL A 94 6.93 -3.24 17.27
CA VAL A 94 8.05 -2.76 18.09
C VAL A 94 9.10 -3.87 18.25
N GLY A 95 10.36 -3.57 17.91
CA GLY A 95 11.44 -4.56 17.89
C GLY A 95 11.48 -5.43 16.61
N GLN A 96 10.44 -5.42 15.79
CA GLN A 96 10.41 -6.11 14.51
C GLN A 96 10.79 -5.20 13.34
N VAL A 97 10.29 -3.96 13.33
CA VAL A 97 10.71 -2.93 12.38
C VAL A 97 11.71 -1.98 13.02
N LYS A 98 12.63 -1.44 12.20
CA LYS A 98 13.75 -0.63 12.70
C LYS A 98 13.31 0.68 13.32
N GLY A 99 13.68 0.87 14.60
CA GLY A 99 13.55 2.15 15.31
C GLY A 99 12.13 2.55 15.64
N LEU A 100 11.16 1.63 15.54
CA LEU A 100 9.80 1.87 16.03
C LEU A 100 9.77 1.67 17.54
N GLU A 101 9.39 2.72 18.25
CA GLU A 101 9.19 2.72 19.70
C GLU A 101 7.73 2.46 20.06
N PRO A 102 7.43 2.01 21.30
CA PRO A 102 6.07 1.83 21.78
C PRO A 102 5.22 3.11 21.59
N LEU A 103 3.95 2.94 21.26
CA LEU A 103 3.01 4.05 21.18
C LEU A 103 2.84 4.77 22.51
N PRO A 104 2.43 6.06 22.53
CA PRO A 104 2.06 6.76 23.76
C PRO A 104 0.98 6.00 24.53
N GLU A 105 1.10 5.97 25.85
CA GLU A 105 0.09 5.36 26.71
C GLU A 105 -1.24 6.12 26.62
N ASN A 106 -2.33 5.37 26.43
CA ASN A 106 -3.67 5.92 26.52
C ASN A 106 -4.14 5.93 27.98
N GLN A 107 -4.65 7.07 28.42
CA GLN A 107 -5.22 7.25 29.77
C GLN A 107 -6.73 7.51 29.77
N ASP A 108 -7.38 7.60 28.61
CA ASP A 108 -8.80 7.86 28.47
C ASP A 108 -9.58 6.55 28.22
N GLU A 109 -10.48 6.20 29.14
CA GLU A 109 -11.30 4.99 29.05
C GLU A 109 -12.34 5.00 27.92
N ASP A 110 -12.62 6.17 27.35
CA ASP A 110 -13.55 6.30 26.22
C ASP A 110 -12.87 6.07 24.86
N VAL A 111 -11.55 5.85 24.80
CA VAL A 111 -10.87 5.53 23.54
C VAL A 111 -11.29 4.17 23.01
N ASN A 112 -11.80 4.15 21.78
CA ASN A 112 -11.97 2.94 20.97
C ASN A 112 -10.82 2.83 19.97
N TYR A 113 -10.01 1.77 20.07
CA TYR A 113 -8.78 1.62 19.29
C TYR A 113 -9.05 1.36 17.80
N THR A 114 -10.21 0.81 17.40
CA THR A 114 -10.60 0.70 15.99
C THR A 114 -10.80 2.08 15.38
N ILE A 115 -11.55 2.97 16.06
CA ILE A 115 -11.76 4.35 15.61
C ILE A 115 -10.43 5.12 15.63
N ALA A 116 -9.66 5.00 16.69
CA ALA A 116 -8.37 5.66 16.82
C ALA A 116 -7.38 5.23 15.71
N SER A 117 -7.41 3.95 15.31
CA SER A 117 -6.57 3.44 14.22
C SER A 117 -6.88 4.09 12.88
N LEU A 118 -8.17 4.30 12.55
CA LEU A 118 -8.59 4.99 11.34
C LEU A 118 -8.15 6.46 11.33
N HIS A 119 -8.25 7.14 12.47
CA HIS A 119 -7.79 8.52 12.59
C HIS A 119 -6.27 8.62 12.54
N ALA A 120 -5.53 7.70 13.18
CA ALA A 120 -4.08 7.64 13.08
C ALA A 120 -3.63 7.43 11.62
N PHE A 121 -4.30 6.52 10.88
CA PHE A 121 -4.07 6.33 9.44
C PHE A 121 -4.22 7.63 8.66
N ASN A 122 -5.36 8.29 8.83
CA ASN A 122 -5.69 9.48 8.06
C ASN A 122 -4.78 10.67 8.39
N GLU A 123 -4.45 10.89 9.66
CA GLU A 123 -3.55 11.97 10.07
C GLU A 123 -2.12 11.75 9.58
N VAL A 124 -1.60 10.52 9.64
CA VAL A 124 -0.29 10.21 9.04
C VAL A 124 -0.34 10.34 7.52
N GLY A 125 -1.40 9.80 6.87
CA GLY A 125 -1.59 9.91 5.43
C GLY A 125 -1.62 11.37 4.97
N ARG A 126 -2.40 12.22 5.65
CA ARG A 126 -2.53 13.66 5.36
C ARG A 126 -1.17 14.38 5.39
N ALA A 127 -0.33 14.06 6.37
CA ALA A 127 0.99 14.68 6.50
C ALA A 127 2.00 14.26 5.42
N LEU A 128 1.71 13.23 4.63
CA LEU A 128 2.62 12.67 3.62
C LEU A 128 2.19 12.95 2.17
N ILE A 129 1.04 13.58 1.96
CA ILE A 129 0.47 13.90 0.63
C ILE A 129 0.51 15.41 0.37
N PHE A 130 0.22 15.81 -0.89
CA PHE A 130 0.14 17.24 -1.25
C PHE A 130 -1.29 17.78 -1.14
N SER A 131 -2.28 16.99 -1.52
CA SER A 131 -3.71 17.38 -1.53
C SER A 131 -4.37 17.10 -0.18
N GLU A 132 -3.89 17.75 0.89
CA GLU A 132 -4.37 17.55 2.27
C GLU A 132 -5.88 17.79 2.44
N ASP A 133 -6.45 18.74 1.69
CA ASP A 133 -7.87 19.07 1.69
C ASP A 133 -8.76 17.85 1.35
N LYS A 134 -8.32 17.00 0.43
CA LYS A 134 -9.05 15.76 0.07
C LYS A 134 -9.13 14.78 1.24
N MET A 135 -8.04 14.66 1.99
CA MET A 135 -8.01 13.80 3.19
C MET A 135 -8.88 14.39 4.30
N LEU A 136 -8.88 15.71 4.50
CA LEU A 136 -9.73 16.37 5.50
C LEU A 136 -11.22 16.15 5.20
N ILE A 137 -11.64 16.32 3.94
CA ILE A 137 -13.04 16.04 3.51
C ILE A 137 -13.40 14.56 3.78
N PHE A 138 -12.48 13.64 3.49
CA PHE A 138 -12.71 12.22 3.76
C PHE A 138 -12.86 11.94 5.26
N GLN A 139 -12.02 12.54 6.10
CA GLN A 139 -12.09 12.40 7.57
C GLN A 139 -13.42 12.93 8.13
N GLU A 140 -13.91 14.08 7.64
CA GLU A 140 -15.21 14.62 8.02
C GLU A 140 -16.34 13.64 7.67
N ASN A 141 -16.33 13.07 6.47
CA ASN A 141 -17.30 12.06 6.04
C ASN A 141 -17.23 10.77 6.88
N LEU A 142 -16.02 10.34 7.25
CA LEU A 142 -15.82 9.20 8.14
C LEU A 142 -16.43 9.46 9.52
N ASP A 143 -16.23 10.66 10.09
CA ASP A 143 -16.83 11.04 11.37
C ASP A 143 -18.36 10.99 11.34
N GLU A 144 -18.97 11.50 10.27
CA GLU A 144 -20.43 11.43 10.11
C GLU A 144 -20.91 9.97 9.98
N LYS A 145 -20.23 9.15 9.18
CA LYS A 145 -20.52 7.72 9.05
C LYS A 145 -20.44 6.99 10.40
N LEU A 146 -19.44 7.29 11.22
CA LEU A 146 -19.29 6.71 12.56
C LEU A 146 -20.42 7.16 13.51
N LYS A 147 -20.87 8.42 13.44
CA LYS A 147 -22.03 8.91 14.18
C LYS A 147 -23.32 8.21 13.75
N GLU A 148 -23.51 8.00 12.45
CA GLU A 148 -24.66 7.26 11.90
C GLU A 148 -24.69 5.79 12.38
N LYS A 149 -23.51 5.17 12.55
CA LYS A 149 -23.32 3.84 13.17
C LYS A 149 -23.57 3.83 14.69
N GLY A 150 -23.94 4.97 15.30
CA GLY A 150 -24.26 5.07 16.71
C GLY A 150 -23.09 5.27 17.64
N VAL A 151 -21.90 5.62 17.15
CA VAL A 151 -20.72 5.90 17.98
C VAL A 151 -20.99 7.11 18.89
N PRO A 152 -20.86 6.98 20.22
CA PRO A 152 -21.04 8.10 21.14
C PRO A 152 -20.03 9.21 20.88
N ARG A 153 -20.45 10.47 21.04
CA ARG A 153 -19.60 11.62 20.78
C ARG A 153 -18.32 11.64 21.67
N SER A 154 -18.44 11.20 22.95
CA SER A 154 -17.26 11.11 23.83
C SER A 154 -16.24 10.12 23.27
N VAL A 155 -16.71 8.92 22.85
CA VAL A 155 -15.88 7.87 22.26
C VAL A 155 -15.20 8.35 20.97
N LEU A 156 -15.97 8.99 20.08
CA LEU A 156 -15.42 9.52 18.82
C LEU A 156 -14.32 10.56 19.10
N ASN A 157 -14.59 11.52 19.99
CA ASN A 157 -13.62 12.58 20.31
C ASN A 157 -12.35 12.03 20.97
N ALA A 158 -12.49 11.18 22.00
CA ALA A 158 -11.36 10.56 22.69
C ALA A 158 -10.49 9.73 21.73
N SER A 159 -11.14 8.96 20.86
CA SER A 159 -10.46 8.14 19.86
C SER A 159 -9.71 8.98 18.81
N LYS A 160 -10.31 10.11 18.38
CA LYS A 160 -9.63 11.06 17.49
C LYS A 160 -8.41 11.68 18.15
N GLU A 161 -8.53 12.14 19.37
CA GLU A 161 -7.42 12.74 20.11
C GLU A 161 -6.26 11.76 20.28
N TYR A 162 -6.56 10.51 20.61
CA TYR A 162 -5.53 9.47 20.69
C TYR A 162 -4.94 9.15 19.31
N GLY A 163 -5.75 9.06 18.27
CA GLY A 163 -5.27 8.88 16.89
C GLY A 163 -4.30 9.97 16.45
N VAL A 164 -4.54 11.23 16.83
CA VAL A 164 -3.62 12.37 16.57
C VAL A 164 -2.31 12.20 17.34
N GLN A 165 -2.35 11.72 18.60
CA GLN A 165 -1.13 11.47 19.39
C GLN A 165 -0.28 10.35 18.75
N VAL A 166 -0.93 9.26 18.31
CA VAL A 166 -0.26 8.18 17.56
C VAL A 166 0.34 8.70 16.27
N ALA A 167 -0.40 9.50 15.50
CA ALA A 167 0.08 10.07 14.26
C ALA A 167 1.33 10.94 14.49
N ALA A 168 1.34 11.78 15.50
CA ALA A 168 2.51 12.58 15.85
C ALA A 168 3.74 11.72 16.18
N HIS A 169 3.55 10.62 16.93
CA HIS A 169 4.61 9.67 17.29
C HIS A 169 5.18 8.97 16.03
N ILE A 170 4.32 8.46 15.16
CA ILE A 170 4.74 7.78 13.92
C ILE A 170 5.41 8.75 12.94
N LEU A 171 4.92 9.99 12.82
CA LEU A 171 5.54 11.01 11.96
C LEU A 171 6.92 11.43 12.48
N GLU A 172 7.12 11.50 13.80
CA GLU A 172 8.44 11.77 14.36
C GLU A 172 9.42 10.62 14.05
N TRP A 173 8.98 9.37 14.19
CA TRP A 173 9.76 8.22 13.76
C TRP A 173 10.05 8.24 12.24
N ALA A 174 9.07 8.62 11.41
CA ALA A 174 9.23 8.71 9.96
C ALA A 174 10.27 9.75 9.54
N LYS A 175 10.43 10.88 10.26
CA LYS A 175 11.47 11.89 9.98
C LYS A 175 12.89 11.34 10.03
N GLY A 176 13.12 10.26 10.79
CA GLY A 176 14.41 9.59 10.91
C GLY A 176 14.73 8.61 9.79
N ASP A 177 13.91 8.52 8.72
CA ASP A 177 14.13 7.58 7.61
C ASP A 177 15.05 8.09 6.49
N LEU A 178 15.59 9.29 6.62
CA LEU A 178 16.42 9.99 5.64
C LEU A 178 15.70 10.49 4.38
N TYR A 179 14.37 10.39 4.31
CA TYR A 179 13.61 10.88 3.14
C TYR A 179 13.87 12.35 2.84
N ASN A 180 13.82 13.21 3.86
CA ASN A 180 14.07 14.65 3.68
C ASN A 180 15.51 14.95 3.26
N GLN A 181 16.48 14.20 3.81
CA GLN A 181 17.89 14.36 3.50
C GLN A 181 18.19 13.99 2.04
N THR A 182 17.61 12.88 1.54
CA THR A 182 17.81 12.45 0.15
C THR A 182 17.31 13.47 -0.88
N ARG A 183 16.33 14.33 -0.51
CA ARG A 183 15.87 15.45 -1.37
C ARG A 183 16.94 16.51 -1.62
N THR A 184 17.94 16.58 -0.76
CA THR A 184 19.04 17.56 -0.86
C THR A 184 20.30 17.02 -1.52
N TYR A 185 20.34 15.72 -1.82
CA TYR A 185 21.49 15.08 -2.44
C TYR A 185 21.60 15.43 -3.93
N PRO A 186 22.82 15.37 -4.51
CA PRO A 186 23.01 15.65 -5.93
C PRO A 186 22.13 14.77 -6.82
N LYS A 187 21.54 15.37 -7.85
CA LYS A 187 20.84 14.61 -8.89
C LYS A 187 21.83 13.71 -9.65
N TYR A 188 21.30 12.67 -10.29
CA TYR A 188 22.08 11.85 -11.19
C TYR A 188 22.68 12.68 -12.32
N THR A 189 23.98 12.50 -12.55
CA THR A 189 24.69 13.11 -13.68
C THR A 189 24.80 12.09 -14.81
N ILE A 190 24.30 12.47 -16.01
CA ILE A 190 24.33 11.61 -17.19
C ILE A 190 25.79 11.24 -17.53
N GLN A 191 26.05 9.94 -17.66
CA GLN A 191 27.34 9.39 -18.07
C GLN A 191 27.43 9.36 -19.60
N GLU A 192 28.66 9.48 -20.14
CA GLU A 192 28.87 9.50 -21.60
C GLU A 192 28.80 8.10 -22.21
N GLU A 193 29.23 7.08 -21.50
CA GLU A 193 29.31 5.70 -21.99
C GLU A 193 27.91 5.15 -22.32
N GLU A 194 27.85 4.32 -23.34
CA GLU A 194 26.58 3.85 -23.93
C GLU A 194 25.80 2.87 -23.05
N HIS A 195 26.49 2.14 -22.22
CA HIS A 195 25.90 1.14 -21.33
C HIS A 195 25.21 1.75 -20.10
N TYR A 196 25.45 3.03 -19.82
CA TYR A 196 24.81 3.73 -18.73
C TYR A 196 23.47 4.34 -19.15
N TRP A 197 22.55 4.32 -18.21
CA TRP A 197 21.23 4.88 -18.36
C TRP A 197 21.25 6.37 -18.72
N LYS A 198 20.39 6.72 -19.66
CA LYS A 198 20.11 8.10 -20.07
C LYS A 198 18.59 8.32 -20.10
N PRO A 199 18.13 9.56 -19.85
CA PRO A 199 16.72 9.91 -20.05
C PRO A 199 16.23 9.53 -21.45
N THR A 200 14.99 9.05 -21.52
CA THR A 200 14.35 8.57 -22.76
C THR A 200 13.20 9.47 -23.20
N PRO A 201 12.81 9.41 -24.50
CA PRO A 201 11.63 10.10 -24.98
C PRO A 201 10.36 9.71 -24.20
N PRO A 202 9.25 10.50 -24.25
CA PRO A 202 9.17 11.78 -24.97
C PRO A 202 9.71 12.99 -24.17
N ASP A 203 9.79 12.90 -22.81
CA ASP A 203 10.03 14.06 -21.97
C ASP A 203 11.47 14.19 -21.47
N TYR A 204 12.31 13.18 -21.65
CA TYR A 204 13.69 13.16 -21.15
C TYR A 204 13.79 13.55 -19.68
N MET A 205 12.90 12.98 -18.87
CA MET A 205 12.78 13.29 -17.45
C MET A 205 14.06 12.95 -16.68
N ASP A 206 14.36 13.76 -15.66
CA ASP A 206 15.42 13.47 -14.69
C ASP A 206 15.20 12.10 -14.03
N GLY A 207 16.30 11.45 -13.65
CA GLY A 207 16.25 10.18 -12.94
C GLY A 207 15.52 10.26 -11.59
N ILE A 208 14.58 9.32 -11.38
CA ILE A 208 13.71 9.33 -10.21
C ILE A 208 14.37 8.60 -9.04
N GLU A 209 14.41 9.29 -7.89
CA GLU A 209 14.81 8.76 -6.60
C GLU A 209 16.21 8.09 -6.59
N PRO A 210 17.28 8.75 -7.08
CA PRO A 210 18.60 8.14 -7.20
C PRO A 210 19.23 7.75 -5.85
N HIS A 211 18.68 8.20 -4.74
CA HIS A 211 19.15 7.93 -3.39
C HIS A 211 18.16 7.14 -2.54
N TRP A 212 17.18 6.46 -3.17
CA TRP A 212 16.16 5.70 -2.44
C TRP A 212 16.74 4.56 -1.62
N ASN A 213 17.89 4.02 -2.00
CA ASN A 213 18.64 3.02 -1.25
C ASN A 213 19.21 3.52 0.09
N GLN A 214 19.22 4.83 0.33
CA GLN A 214 19.62 5.43 1.61
C GLN A 214 18.47 5.50 2.62
N ILE A 215 17.25 5.27 2.17
CA ILE A 215 16.06 5.28 3.04
C ILE A 215 16.14 4.11 4.03
N ARG A 216 15.74 4.36 5.28
CA ARG A 216 15.70 3.32 6.32
C ARG A 216 14.76 2.18 5.91
N THR A 217 15.29 0.97 5.80
CA THR A 217 14.53 -0.26 5.59
C THR A 217 13.70 -0.62 6.83
N MET A 218 12.63 -1.38 6.66
CA MET A 218 11.79 -1.84 7.77
C MET A 218 12.23 -3.20 8.28
N ALA A 219 12.22 -4.21 7.44
CA ALA A 219 12.64 -5.58 7.76
C ALA A 219 14.08 -5.88 7.30
N LEU A 220 14.47 -5.44 6.12
CA LEU A 220 15.82 -5.67 5.58
C LEU A 220 16.89 -5.07 6.49
N ASP A 221 18.05 -5.71 6.61
CA ASP A 221 19.18 -5.16 7.35
C ASP A 221 19.86 -4.02 6.59
N SER A 222 19.91 -4.10 5.25
CA SER A 222 20.41 -3.06 4.34
C SER A 222 19.72 -3.16 2.98
N ALA A 223 19.83 -2.11 2.17
CA ALA A 223 19.28 -2.07 0.81
C ALA A 223 19.83 -3.21 -0.07
N ASN A 224 21.11 -3.53 0.08
CA ASN A 224 21.84 -4.55 -0.67
C ASN A 224 21.90 -5.94 0.03
N GLN A 225 20.96 -6.25 0.92
CA GLN A 225 20.98 -7.53 1.64
C GLN A 225 20.82 -8.72 0.70
N PHE A 226 20.07 -8.57 -0.37
CA PHE A 226 19.79 -9.62 -1.36
C PHE A 226 20.17 -9.13 -2.77
N PRO A 227 21.48 -9.04 -3.08
CA PRO A 227 21.92 -8.60 -4.39
C PRO A 227 21.54 -9.67 -5.43
N PRO A 228 20.95 -9.29 -6.57
CA PRO A 228 20.76 -10.19 -7.70
C PRO A 228 22.12 -10.53 -8.36
N LYS A 229 22.13 -11.45 -9.32
CA LYS A 229 23.32 -11.65 -10.13
C LYS A 229 23.64 -10.36 -10.90
N PRO A 230 24.92 -10.07 -11.17
CA PRO A 230 25.28 -8.90 -11.98
C PRO A 230 24.59 -8.93 -13.35
N PRO A 231 24.22 -7.75 -13.90
CA PRO A 231 23.69 -7.68 -15.26
C PRO A 231 24.70 -8.23 -16.27
N LEU A 232 24.20 -8.70 -17.42
CA LEU A 232 25.05 -9.15 -18.52
C LEU A 232 26.02 -8.06 -18.94
N ALA A 233 27.26 -8.46 -19.21
CA ALA A 233 28.27 -7.53 -19.72
C ALA A 233 27.76 -6.88 -21.04
N PHE A 234 27.85 -5.56 -21.10
CA PHE A 234 27.49 -4.80 -22.29
C PHE A 234 28.37 -5.21 -23.48
N ASP A 235 27.76 -5.86 -24.46
CA ASP A 235 28.41 -6.28 -25.70
C ASP A 235 27.34 -6.30 -26.83
N LEU A 236 27.55 -5.44 -27.83
CA LEU A 236 26.65 -5.35 -28.99
C LEU A 236 27.13 -6.22 -30.16
N LYS A 237 28.16 -7.02 -29.97
CA LYS A 237 28.65 -7.96 -30.99
C LYS A 237 27.57 -9.01 -31.28
N GLU A 238 27.33 -9.27 -32.56
CA GLU A 238 26.35 -10.26 -33.02
C GLU A 238 26.57 -11.62 -32.31
N GLY A 239 25.47 -12.15 -31.74
CA GLY A 239 25.46 -13.40 -30.98
C GLY A 239 25.97 -13.32 -29.55
N SER A 240 26.35 -12.14 -29.03
CA SER A 240 26.64 -11.97 -27.61
C SER A 240 25.36 -12.08 -26.75
N PRO A 241 25.44 -12.53 -25.49
CA PRO A 241 24.26 -12.67 -24.63
C PRO A 241 23.46 -11.36 -24.47
N PHE A 242 24.14 -10.21 -24.36
CA PHE A 242 23.45 -8.92 -24.24
C PHE A 242 22.75 -8.55 -25.56
N GLN A 243 23.40 -8.71 -26.71
CA GLN A 243 22.83 -8.39 -28.01
C GLN A 243 21.61 -9.28 -28.33
N ILE A 244 21.65 -10.56 -27.94
CA ILE A 244 20.48 -11.46 -28.12
C ILE A 244 19.27 -10.92 -27.36
N GLN A 245 19.41 -10.46 -26.11
CA GLN A 245 18.30 -9.90 -25.35
C GLN A 245 17.84 -8.54 -25.90
N LEU A 246 18.74 -7.70 -26.39
CA LEU A 246 18.37 -6.46 -27.07
C LEU A 246 17.57 -6.75 -28.35
N GLN A 247 17.97 -7.75 -29.12
CA GLN A 247 17.26 -8.20 -30.32
C GLN A 247 15.86 -8.74 -29.97
N GLU A 248 15.72 -9.50 -28.87
CA GLU A 248 14.44 -9.99 -28.39
C GLU A 248 13.46 -8.85 -28.12
N VAL A 249 13.90 -7.80 -27.40
CA VAL A 249 13.06 -6.63 -27.12
C VAL A 249 12.70 -5.87 -28.40
N PHE A 250 13.64 -5.72 -29.33
CA PHE A 250 13.38 -5.07 -30.62
C PHE A 250 12.29 -5.79 -31.41
N GLU A 251 12.34 -7.12 -31.43
CA GLU A 251 11.41 -7.94 -32.17
C GLU A 251 10.03 -8.07 -31.56
N ILE A 252 9.90 -7.87 -30.24
CA ILE A 252 8.66 -8.10 -29.52
C ILE A 252 7.50 -7.29 -30.11
N ARG A 253 7.73 -6.04 -30.51
CA ARG A 253 6.73 -5.16 -31.09
C ARG A 253 6.08 -5.74 -32.35
N ASN A 254 6.84 -6.48 -33.14
CA ASN A 254 6.38 -7.08 -34.40
C ASN A 254 5.81 -8.49 -34.24
N LYS A 255 6.07 -9.12 -33.08
CA LYS A 255 5.70 -10.52 -32.80
C LYS A 255 4.65 -10.64 -31.69
N ILE A 256 4.30 -9.54 -31.01
CA ILE A 256 3.38 -9.54 -29.88
C ILE A 256 1.99 -10.01 -30.30
N THR A 257 1.40 -10.90 -29.50
CA THR A 257 0.01 -11.32 -29.65
C THR A 257 -0.94 -10.32 -28.96
N ASP A 258 -2.23 -10.40 -29.29
CA ASP A 258 -3.26 -9.56 -28.64
C ASP A 258 -3.27 -9.79 -27.12
N GLU A 259 -3.16 -11.03 -26.66
CA GLU A 259 -3.09 -11.36 -25.24
C GLU A 259 -1.86 -10.73 -24.55
N GLN A 260 -0.69 -10.82 -25.17
CA GLN A 260 0.52 -10.18 -24.62
C GLN A 260 0.41 -8.66 -24.56
N LEU A 261 -0.27 -8.06 -25.56
CA LEU A 261 -0.55 -6.63 -25.58
C LEU A 261 -1.52 -6.23 -24.44
N GLU A 262 -2.54 -7.03 -24.19
CA GLU A 262 -3.47 -6.83 -23.08
C GLU A 262 -2.75 -6.96 -21.72
N ILE A 263 -1.91 -7.98 -21.54
CA ILE A 263 -1.06 -8.15 -20.37
C ILE A 263 -0.18 -6.93 -20.15
N ALA A 264 0.52 -6.45 -21.20
CA ALA A 264 1.38 -5.27 -21.08
C ALA A 264 0.60 -4.04 -20.61
N LYS A 265 -0.59 -3.81 -21.15
CA LYS A 265 -1.46 -2.68 -20.79
C LYS A 265 -2.04 -2.80 -19.40
N PHE A 266 -2.43 -4.00 -18.98
CA PHE A 266 -3.02 -4.26 -17.66
C PHE A 266 -2.03 -3.93 -16.54
N TRP A 267 -0.77 -4.30 -16.70
CA TRP A 267 0.29 -4.02 -15.73
C TRP A 267 1.04 -2.69 -16.00
N ASP A 268 0.49 -1.79 -16.84
CA ASP A 268 1.10 -0.47 -17.09
C ASP A 268 0.77 0.52 -15.98
N CYS A 269 1.35 0.31 -14.83
CA CYS A 269 1.22 1.14 -13.63
C CYS A 269 2.26 2.28 -13.62
N ASN A 270 2.46 2.95 -14.75
CA ASN A 270 3.40 4.07 -14.86
C ASN A 270 2.68 5.42 -14.66
N PRO A 271 2.89 6.13 -13.53
CA PRO A 271 2.24 7.42 -13.28
C PRO A 271 2.77 8.56 -14.18
N TYR A 272 3.85 8.31 -14.92
CA TYR A 272 4.54 9.31 -15.76
C TYR A 272 4.20 9.19 -17.25
N VAL A 273 3.17 8.45 -17.62
CA VAL A 273 2.72 8.40 -19.02
C VAL A 273 2.18 9.77 -19.43
N THR A 274 2.81 10.36 -20.45
CA THR A 274 2.47 11.70 -20.93
C THR A 274 2.05 11.67 -22.39
N HIS A 275 1.18 12.60 -22.76
CA HIS A 275 0.74 12.81 -24.13
C HIS A 275 0.87 14.30 -24.46
N HIS A 276 1.49 14.59 -25.59
CA HIS A 276 1.66 15.95 -26.09
C HIS A 276 0.66 16.28 -27.21
N ARG A 277 0.00 17.44 -27.09
CA ARG A 277 -0.79 18.04 -28.17
C ARG A 277 -0.34 19.47 -28.37
N GLY A 278 0.54 19.69 -29.35
CA GLY A 278 1.19 20.97 -29.54
C GLY A 278 2.06 21.34 -28.33
N HIS A 279 1.76 22.44 -27.67
CA HIS A 279 2.49 22.88 -26.44
C HIS A 279 1.87 22.39 -25.12
N ALA A 280 0.78 21.65 -25.18
CA ALA A 280 0.11 21.12 -23.98
C ALA A 280 0.54 19.68 -23.71
N MET A 281 0.99 19.43 -22.48
CA MET A 281 1.30 18.10 -21.96
C MET A 281 0.11 17.62 -21.10
N PHE A 282 -0.30 16.40 -21.31
CA PHE A 282 -1.34 15.72 -20.52
C PHE A 282 -0.75 14.47 -19.92
N ALA A 283 -0.79 14.37 -18.57
CA ALA A 283 -0.42 13.15 -17.86
C ALA A 283 -1.64 12.21 -17.78
N THR A 284 -1.43 10.93 -18.06
CA THR A 284 -2.43 9.90 -17.76
C THR A 284 -2.21 9.48 -16.31
N LYS A 285 -3.18 9.82 -15.46
CA LYS A 285 -3.13 9.42 -14.05
C LYS A 285 -3.38 7.93 -13.93
N LYS A 286 -2.41 7.20 -13.40
CA LYS A 286 -2.45 5.75 -13.20
C LYS A 286 -2.00 5.39 -11.80
N ILE A 287 -2.46 4.25 -11.34
CA ILE A 287 -1.99 3.62 -10.12
C ILE A 287 -0.49 3.26 -10.26
N THR A 288 0.25 3.27 -9.15
CA THR A 288 1.64 2.79 -9.14
C THR A 288 1.68 1.26 -9.04
N PRO A 289 2.81 0.59 -9.37
CA PRO A 289 2.92 -0.87 -9.20
C PRO A 289 2.61 -1.34 -7.77
N GLY A 290 3.11 -0.60 -6.76
CA GLY A 290 2.76 -0.87 -5.36
C GLY A 290 1.27 -0.65 -5.08
N GLY A 291 0.69 0.42 -5.63
CA GLY A 291 -0.75 0.70 -5.53
C GLY A 291 -1.62 -0.39 -6.13
N HIS A 292 -1.19 -1.03 -7.23
CA HIS A 292 -1.88 -2.18 -7.81
C HIS A 292 -1.95 -3.36 -6.82
N TRP A 293 -0.84 -3.70 -6.15
CA TRP A 293 -0.82 -4.75 -5.13
C TRP A 293 -1.61 -4.37 -3.85
N ILE A 294 -1.70 -3.09 -3.52
CA ILE A 294 -2.63 -2.58 -2.50
C ILE A 294 -4.09 -2.82 -2.94
N GLY A 295 -4.43 -2.58 -4.20
CA GLY A 295 -5.74 -2.90 -4.78
C GLY A 295 -6.05 -4.40 -4.75
N ILE A 296 -5.10 -5.25 -5.15
CA ILE A 296 -5.21 -6.72 -5.05
C ILE A 296 -5.46 -7.13 -3.59
N THR A 297 -4.77 -6.53 -2.61
CA THR A 297 -5.00 -6.80 -1.18
C THR A 297 -6.46 -6.52 -0.79
N SER A 298 -7.07 -5.44 -1.31
CA SER A 298 -8.50 -5.15 -1.11
C SER A 298 -9.40 -6.23 -1.68
N VAL A 299 -9.15 -6.66 -2.91
CA VAL A 299 -9.92 -7.73 -3.58
C VAL A 299 -9.85 -9.03 -2.78
N VAL A 300 -8.65 -9.40 -2.34
CA VAL A 300 -8.37 -10.65 -1.63
C VAL A 300 -9.01 -10.67 -0.25
N THR A 301 -8.89 -9.60 0.52
CA THR A 301 -9.49 -9.51 1.86
C THR A 301 -11.03 -9.55 1.80
N ARG A 302 -11.64 -8.94 0.78
CA ARG A 302 -13.08 -9.07 0.52
C ARG A 302 -13.46 -10.52 0.18
N LYS A 303 -12.72 -11.17 -0.73
CA LYS A 303 -12.99 -12.55 -1.13
C LYS A 303 -12.83 -13.53 0.03
N ALA A 304 -11.85 -13.29 0.91
CA ALA A 304 -11.59 -14.09 2.10
C ALA A 304 -12.60 -13.81 3.24
N ASN A 305 -13.48 -12.83 3.11
CA ASN A 305 -14.36 -12.33 4.19
C ASN A 305 -13.57 -11.97 5.45
N SER A 306 -12.42 -11.33 5.28
CA SER A 306 -11.57 -10.87 6.38
C SER A 306 -12.33 -9.83 7.22
N ASP A 307 -12.18 -9.90 8.56
CA ASP A 307 -12.66 -8.86 9.47
C ASP A 307 -11.77 -7.59 9.39
N PHE A 308 -12.08 -6.60 10.21
CA PHE A 308 -11.35 -5.33 10.26
C PHE A 308 -9.86 -5.54 10.52
N GLU A 309 -9.54 -6.33 11.54
CA GLU A 309 -8.18 -6.57 12.01
C GLU A 309 -7.35 -7.35 10.99
N ALA A 310 -7.92 -8.42 10.43
CA ALA A 310 -7.25 -9.23 9.41
C ALA A 310 -7.00 -8.44 8.12
N THR A 311 -7.94 -7.55 7.74
CA THR A 311 -7.79 -6.67 6.60
C THR A 311 -6.65 -5.68 6.81
N LEU A 312 -6.61 -5.02 7.97
CA LEU A 312 -5.54 -4.08 8.30
C LEU A 312 -4.18 -4.77 8.42
N ASN A 313 -4.16 -5.97 9.00
CA ASN A 313 -2.97 -6.81 9.07
C ASN A 313 -2.42 -7.16 7.68
N ALA A 314 -3.27 -7.52 6.73
CA ALA A 314 -2.86 -7.82 5.36
C ALA A 314 -2.21 -6.60 4.69
N TYR A 315 -2.84 -5.43 4.77
CA TYR A 315 -2.26 -4.19 4.23
C TYR A 315 -0.91 -3.87 4.88
N THR A 316 -0.78 -4.05 6.19
CA THR A 316 0.46 -3.75 6.91
C THR A 316 1.62 -4.62 6.44
N ASN A 317 1.41 -5.92 6.32
CA ASN A 317 2.45 -6.83 5.84
C ASN A 317 2.82 -6.55 4.38
N VAL A 318 1.84 -6.32 3.51
CA VAL A 318 2.08 -6.01 2.09
C VAL A 318 2.82 -4.67 1.94
N THR A 319 2.45 -3.62 2.69
CA THR A 319 3.13 -2.32 2.59
C THR A 319 4.58 -2.38 3.07
N ILE A 320 4.89 -3.16 4.11
CA ILE A 320 6.27 -3.39 4.56
C ILE A 320 7.08 -4.10 3.45
N ALA A 321 6.51 -5.15 2.85
CA ALA A 321 7.18 -5.89 1.78
C ALA A 321 7.43 -5.03 0.54
N LEU A 322 6.42 -4.24 0.11
CA LEU A 322 6.54 -3.32 -1.01
C LEU A 322 7.62 -2.26 -0.78
N PHE A 323 7.64 -1.66 0.40
CA PHE A 323 8.59 -0.60 0.73
C PHE A 323 10.04 -1.09 0.72
N ASP A 324 10.32 -2.20 1.38
CA ASP A 324 11.66 -2.80 1.40
C ASP A 324 12.08 -3.31 0.02
N ALA A 325 11.13 -3.85 -0.76
CA ALA A 325 11.37 -4.26 -2.15
C ALA A 325 11.76 -3.09 -3.06
N PHE A 326 11.11 -1.92 -2.89
CA PHE A 326 11.53 -0.70 -3.61
C PHE A 326 12.93 -0.26 -3.23
N ILE A 327 13.30 -0.30 -1.95
CA ILE A 327 14.64 0.07 -1.49
C ILE A 327 15.69 -0.86 -2.11
N SER A 328 15.46 -2.17 -2.05
CA SER A 328 16.38 -3.17 -2.61
C SER A 328 16.50 -3.06 -4.14
N CYS A 329 15.39 -2.87 -4.85
CA CYS A 329 15.38 -2.68 -6.30
C CYS A 329 16.11 -1.40 -6.73
N TRP A 330 15.88 -0.29 -6.01
CA TRP A 330 16.50 1.00 -6.31
C TRP A 330 18.00 1.03 -6.02
N ASP A 331 18.46 0.21 -5.05
CA ASP A 331 19.89 0.00 -4.84
C ASP A 331 20.56 -0.56 -6.10
N GLU A 332 20.02 -1.62 -6.68
CA GLU A 332 20.55 -2.20 -7.92
C GLU A 332 20.46 -1.24 -9.11
N LYS A 333 19.34 -0.54 -9.26
CA LYS A 333 19.14 0.39 -10.37
C LYS A 333 20.22 1.46 -10.42
N TRP A 334 20.49 2.10 -9.30
CA TRP A 334 21.38 3.24 -9.23
C TRP A 334 22.86 2.84 -9.02
N ASN A 335 23.13 1.59 -8.65
CA ASN A 335 24.49 1.05 -8.63
C ASN A 335 24.92 0.51 -10.00
N THR A 336 24.02 -0.11 -10.77
CA THR A 336 24.34 -0.73 -12.05
C THR A 336 24.16 0.20 -13.25
N LEU A 337 23.24 1.15 -13.17
CA LEU A 337 22.95 2.18 -14.18
C LEU A 337 22.68 1.60 -15.59
N VAL A 338 22.14 0.40 -15.72
CA VAL A 338 21.95 -0.28 -17.01
C VAL A 338 21.05 0.54 -17.94
N VAL A 339 21.49 0.68 -19.19
CA VAL A 339 20.80 1.40 -20.26
C VAL A 339 19.49 0.72 -20.65
N ARG A 340 18.46 1.50 -20.94
CA ARG A 340 17.16 1.01 -21.43
C ARG A 340 17.23 0.50 -22.87
N PRO A 341 16.41 -0.54 -23.22
CA PRO A 341 16.36 -1.06 -24.59
C PRO A 341 16.11 0.03 -25.63
N GLU A 342 15.14 0.92 -25.39
CA GLU A 342 14.76 2.01 -26.29
C GLU A 342 15.96 2.85 -26.75
N THR A 343 16.86 3.21 -25.82
CA THR A 343 18.07 3.99 -26.11
C THR A 343 18.98 3.32 -27.16
N LEU A 344 19.19 2.01 -27.01
CA LEU A 344 20.05 1.25 -27.91
C LEU A 344 19.35 0.88 -29.20
N ILE A 345 18.06 0.55 -29.15
CA ILE A 345 17.28 0.21 -30.33
C ILE A 345 17.20 1.42 -31.27
N ASN A 346 16.88 2.61 -30.74
CA ASN A 346 16.83 3.83 -31.55
C ASN A 346 18.19 4.16 -32.18
N LYS A 347 19.28 3.83 -31.50
CA LYS A 347 20.62 4.11 -32.01
C LYS A 347 21.10 3.12 -33.06
N TYR A 348 20.79 1.82 -32.90
CA TYR A 348 21.46 0.75 -33.67
C TYR A 348 20.57 -0.05 -34.59
N TYR A 349 19.22 -0.03 -34.39
CA TYR A 349 18.27 -0.84 -35.16
C TYR A 349 17.29 0.02 -35.96
N ASP A 350 16.54 0.93 -35.26
CA ASP A 350 15.48 1.73 -35.87
C ASP A 350 15.29 3.02 -35.04
N GLU A 351 15.64 4.16 -35.60
CA GLU A 351 15.56 5.48 -34.96
C GLU A 351 14.12 5.86 -34.58
N GLU A 352 13.11 5.35 -35.28
CA GLU A 352 11.69 5.62 -35.03
C GLU A 352 11.01 4.57 -34.13
N TRP A 353 11.76 3.55 -33.67
CA TRP A 353 11.19 2.52 -32.83
C TRP A 353 10.73 3.10 -31.48
N LEU A 354 9.51 2.74 -31.09
CA LEU A 354 8.96 3.08 -29.77
C LEU A 354 8.54 1.80 -29.05
N PRO A 355 8.77 1.70 -27.74
CA PRO A 355 8.22 0.61 -26.96
C PRO A 355 6.68 0.69 -26.91
N ILE A 356 6.03 -0.42 -26.55
CA ILE A 356 4.56 -0.47 -26.38
C ILE A 356 4.16 0.36 -25.15
N LEU A 357 4.96 0.31 -24.10
CA LEU A 357 4.79 1.12 -22.89
C LEU A 357 5.84 2.21 -22.85
N GLN A 358 5.48 3.39 -22.38
CA GLN A 358 6.45 4.47 -22.18
C GLN A 358 7.54 4.05 -21.19
N THR A 359 8.79 4.18 -21.60
CA THR A 359 9.96 3.88 -20.75
C THR A 359 9.98 4.80 -19.53
N PRO A 360 9.99 4.25 -18.30
CA PRO A 360 10.01 5.07 -17.10
C PRO A 360 11.41 5.66 -16.82
N PRO A 361 11.48 6.83 -16.16
CA PRO A 361 12.72 7.61 -16.02
C PRO A 361 13.64 7.11 -14.88
N PHE A 362 14.15 5.90 -14.98
CA PHE A 362 15.14 5.30 -14.09
C PHE A 362 15.88 4.13 -14.76
N PRO A 363 17.05 3.72 -14.27
CA PRO A 363 17.85 2.63 -14.84
C PRO A 363 17.06 1.33 -15.02
N GLU A 364 17.52 0.50 -15.94
CA GLU A 364 16.80 -0.68 -16.38
C GLU A 364 16.80 -1.79 -15.32
N TYR A 365 17.99 -2.14 -14.77
CA TYR A 365 18.23 -3.33 -13.97
C TYR A 365 18.12 -3.05 -12.45
N THR A 366 17.39 -3.86 -11.67
CA THR A 366 16.47 -4.94 -11.98
C THR A 366 15.07 -4.39 -12.31
N SER A 367 14.18 -5.24 -12.89
CA SER A 367 12.81 -4.83 -13.18
C SER A 367 12.02 -4.53 -11.90
N GLY A 368 11.56 -3.27 -11.74
CA GLY A 368 10.79 -2.85 -10.57
C GLY A 368 9.51 -3.65 -10.37
N HIS A 369 8.73 -3.85 -11.43
CA HIS A 369 7.52 -4.68 -11.38
C HIS A 369 7.81 -6.11 -10.92
N SER A 370 8.91 -6.71 -11.40
CA SER A 370 9.30 -8.07 -11.03
C SER A 370 9.61 -8.18 -9.53
N VAL A 371 10.45 -7.27 -9.00
CA VAL A 371 10.86 -7.28 -7.58
C VAL A 371 9.64 -7.08 -6.67
N ILE A 372 8.86 -6.05 -6.93
CA ILE A 372 7.77 -5.60 -6.06
C ILE A 372 6.60 -6.57 -6.10
N SER A 373 6.23 -7.03 -7.31
CA SER A 373 5.12 -7.99 -7.45
C SER A 373 5.45 -9.32 -6.79
N ARG A 374 6.68 -9.82 -6.93
CA ARG A 374 7.07 -11.07 -6.29
C ARG A 374 7.10 -10.94 -4.76
N ALA A 375 7.59 -9.83 -4.21
CA ALA A 375 7.61 -9.61 -2.76
C ALA A 375 6.18 -9.53 -2.18
N ALA A 376 5.26 -8.81 -2.84
CA ALA A 376 3.86 -8.74 -2.46
C ALA A 376 3.16 -10.11 -2.57
N ALA A 377 3.39 -10.85 -3.67
CA ALA A 377 2.82 -12.16 -3.89
C ALA A 377 3.24 -13.18 -2.81
N ILE A 378 4.52 -13.21 -2.42
CA ILE A 378 5.02 -14.05 -1.32
C ILE A 378 4.31 -13.70 0.00
N THR A 379 4.14 -12.40 0.27
CA THR A 379 3.48 -11.93 1.49
C THR A 379 1.99 -12.32 1.53
N LEU A 380 1.27 -12.13 0.42
CA LEU A 380 -0.13 -12.55 0.33
C LEU A 380 -0.28 -14.08 0.36
N THR A 381 0.66 -14.82 -0.22
CA THR A 381 0.69 -16.30 -0.17
C THR A 381 0.86 -16.80 1.27
N ASP A 382 1.71 -16.15 2.06
CA ASP A 382 1.89 -16.49 3.49
C ASP A 382 0.61 -16.25 4.31
N LEU A 383 -0.16 -15.21 3.97
CA LEU A 383 -1.38 -14.83 4.69
C LEU A 383 -2.61 -15.65 4.25
N PHE A 384 -2.75 -15.95 2.96
CA PHE A 384 -3.98 -16.51 2.38
C PHE A 384 -3.81 -17.91 1.75
N GLY A 385 -2.57 -18.42 1.65
CA GLY A 385 -2.25 -19.73 1.11
C GLY A 385 -1.83 -19.74 -0.36
N ASP A 386 -1.20 -20.86 -0.78
CA ASP A 386 -0.52 -21.02 -2.07
C ASP A 386 -1.46 -20.94 -3.30
N ASN A 387 -2.69 -21.42 -3.20
CA ASN A 387 -3.62 -21.56 -4.33
C ASN A 387 -4.88 -20.69 -4.14
N PHE A 388 -4.68 -19.45 -3.69
CA PHE A 388 -5.78 -18.50 -3.56
C PHE A 388 -6.08 -17.88 -4.93
N ALA A 389 -7.11 -18.42 -5.60
CA ALA A 389 -7.58 -17.88 -6.87
C ALA A 389 -8.35 -16.57 -6.64
N PHE A 390 -8.19 -15.58 -7.52
CA PHE A 390 -8.89 -14.30 -7.43
C PHE A 390 -9.08 -13.65 -8.80
N ASP A 391 -10.06 -12.75 -8.87
CA ASP A 391 -10.31 -11.89 -10.02
C ASP A 391 -9.79 -10.50 -9.70
N ASP A 392 -8.73 -10.08 -10.38
CA ASP A 392 -8.16 -8.75 -10.22
C ASP A 392 -9.02 -7.70 -10.93
N THR A 393 -9.67 -6.88 -10.14
CA THR A 393 -10.58 -5.81 -10.56
C THR A 393 -9.98 -4.42 -10.41
N THR A 394 -8.70 -4.31 -10.06
CA THR A 394 -8.04 -3.03 -9.71
C THR A 394 -7.98 -2.06 -10.86
N GLU A 395 -7.91 -2.55 -12.10
CA GLU A 395 -7.77 -1.73 -13.30
C GLU A 395 -9.11 -1.38 -13.98
N ILE A 396 -10.25 -1.85 -13.44
CA ILE A 396 -11.59 -1.52 -14.00
C ILE A 396 -11.83 -0.01 -14.04
N GLU A 397 -11.46 0.70 -12.97
CA GLU A 397 -11.63 2.16 -12.91
C GLU A 397 -10.78 2.92 -13.92
N TYR A 398 -9.74 2.28 -14.46
CA TYR A 398 -8.89 2.82 -15.53
C TYR A 398 -9.30 2.30 -16.92
N GLY A 399 -10.44 1.59 -17.02
CA GLY A 399 -11.04 1.13 -18.28
C GLY A 399 -10.46 -0.16 -18.83
N LEU A 400 -9.76 -0.95 -18.02
CA LEU A 400 -9.20 -2.24 -18.43
C LEU A 400 -10.08 -3.41 -17.94
N PRO A 401 -10.06 -4.57 -18.62
CA PRO A 401 -10.85 -5.73 -18.20
C PRO A 401 -10.33 -6.39 -16.92
N VAL A 402 -11.18 -7.17 -16.28
CA VAL A 402 -10.80 -8.05 -15.17
C VAL A 402 -9.81 -9.11 -15.68
N ARG A 403 -8.80 -9.44 -14.87
CA ARG A 403 -7.92 -10.59 -15.09
C ARG A 403 -8.03 -11.57 -13.92
N SER A 404 -8.10 -12.86 -14.23
CA SER A 404 -8.26 -13.93 -13.22
C SER A 404 -6.97 -14.70 -13.07
N PHE A 405 -6.60 -14.98 -11.82
CA PHE A 405 -5.38 -15.69 -11.45
C PHE A 405 -5.69 -16.84 -10.48
N ASN A 406 -4.96 -17.96 -10.59
CA ASN A 406 -5.09 -19.09 -9.70
C ASN A 406 -4.26 -18.93 -8.41
N SER A 407 -3.30 -18.02 -8.42
CA SER A 407 -2.45 -17.70 -7.27
C SER A 407 -1.83 -16.31 -7.39
N PHE A 408 -1.33 -15.77 -6.27
CA PHE A 408 -0.56 -14.53 -6.26
C PHE A 408 0.76 -14.65 -7.02
N ILE A 409 1.36 -15.83 -6.99
CA ILE A 409 2.60 -16.12 -7.70
C ILE A 409 2.37 -16.01 -9.21
N GLU A 410 1.29 -16.60 -9.74
CA GLU A 410 0.91 -16.49 -11.16
C GLU A 410 0.72 -15.02 -11.57
N ALA A 411 -0.01 -14.23 -10.77
CA ALA A 411 -0.18 -12.81 -11.02
C ALA A 411 1.16 -12.05 -11.05
N SER A 412 2.08 -12.39 -10.14
CA SER A 412 3.41 -11.77 -10.10
C SER A 412 4.30 -12.16 -11.29
N GLU A 413 4.14 -13.35 -11.85
CA GLU A 413 4.84 -13.80 -13.07
C GLU A 413 4.32 -13.06 -14.29
N GLU A 414 3.01 -12.89 -14.40
CA GLU A 414 2.42 -12.11 -15.48
C GLU A 414 2.85 -10.63 -15.40
N ALA A 415 2.85 -10.03 -14.19
CA ALA A 415 3.33 -8.68 -13.96
C ALA A 415 4.81 -8.51 -14.37
N ALA A 416 5.65 -9.50 -14.10
CA ALA A 416 7.05 -9.50 -14.50
C ALA A 416 7.22 -9.58 -16.03
N LEU A 417 6.56 -10.54 -16.68
CA LEU A 417 6.63 -10.72 -18.15
C LEU A 417 6.02 -9.55 -18.92
N SER A 418 5.04 -8.85 -18.35
CA SER A 418 4.42 -7.68 -18.96
C SER A 418 5.46 -6.61 -19.37
N ARG A 419 6.62 -6.59 -18.70
CA ARG A 419 7.67 -5.59 -18.96
C ARG A 419 8.49 -5.91 -20.22
N LEU A 420 8.69 -7.21 -20.54
CA LEU A 420 9.22 -7.62 -21.84
C LEU A 420 8.22 -7.30 -22.95
N TYR A 421 6.94 -7.66 -22.75
CA TYR A 421 5.89 -7.36 -23.73
C TYR A 421 5.74 -5.85 -23.97
N GLY A 422 5.93 -5.07 -22.92
CA GLY A 422 5.96 -3.60 -22.98
C GLY A 422 7.15 -3.02 -23.75
N GLY A 423 8.19 -3.81 -23.99
CA GLY A 423 9.41 -3.38 -24.69
C GLY A 423 10.35 -2.50 -23.87
N ILE A 424 10.29 -2.55 -22.54
CA ILE A 424 11.01 -1.63 -21.65
C ILE A 424 12.03 -2.30 -20.73
N HIS A 425 12.10 -3.64 -20.73
CA HIS A 425 13.06 -4.42 -19.95
C HIS A 425 13.64 -5.59 -20.74
N TYR A 426 14.89 -5.93 -20.45
CA TYR A 426 15.53 -7.19 -20.89
C TYR A 426 15.05 -8.34 -20.00
N MET A 427 15.09 -9.59 -20.53
CA MET A 427 14.68 -10.77 -19.77
C MET A 427 15.52 -10.96 -18.52
N MET A 428 16.83 -10.70 -18.55
CA MET A 428 17.70 -10.80 -17.39
C MET A 428 17.22 -9.95 -16.20
N ALA A 429 16.74 -8.72 -16.47
CA ALA A 429 16.27 -7.84 -15.41
C ALA A 429 14.92 -8.30 -14.82
N ILE A 430 14.13 -8.99 -15.62
CA ILE A 430 12.86 -9.59 -15.22
C ILE A 430 13.12 -10.81 -14.32
N GLU A 431 13.94 -11.74 -14.77
CA GLU A 431 14.26 -12.98 -14.04
C GLU A 431 14.97 -12.70 -12.71
N GLU A 432 16.01 -11.88 -12.73
CA GLU A 432 16.74 -11.51 -11.52
C GLU A 432 15.91 -10.61 -10.60
N GLY A 433 15.01 -9.79 -11.14
CA GLY A 433 14.03 -9.03 -10.35
C GLY A 433 13.05 -9.94 -9.63
N VAL A 434 12.55 -11.00 -10.26
CA VAL A 434 11.71 -12.01 -9.61
C VAL A 434 12.48 -12.72 -8.48
N ALA A 435 13.72 -13.13 -8.75
CA ALA A 435 14.56 -13.79 -7.75
C ALA A 435 14.87 -12.87 -6.55
N GLN A 436 15.17 -11.59 -6.79
CA GLN A 436 15.40 -10.58 -5.75
C GLN A 436 14.12 -10.36 -4.91
N GLY A 437 12.98 -10.17 -5.57
CA GLY A 437 11.69 -9.97 -4.91
C GLY A 437 11.26 -11.17 -4.06
N GLU A 438 11.57 -12.39 -4.51
CA GLU A 438 11.31 -13.62 -3.74
C GLU A 438 12.13 -13.66 -2.44
N GLN A 439 13.41 -13.27 -2.48
CA GLN A 439 14.26 -13.22 -1.29
C GLN A 439 13.79 -12.14 -0.31
N VAL A 440 13.45 -10.95 -0.80
CA VAL A 440 12.91 -9.86 0.01
C VAL A 440 11.58 -10.28 0.66
N GLY A 441 10.63 -10.80 -0.11
CA GLY A 441 9.33 -11.24 0.39
C GLY A 441 9.46 -12.33 1.46
N LYS A 442 10.27 -13.36 1.22
CA LYS A 442 10.55 -14.42 2.22
C LYS A 442 11.19 -13.87 3.48
N HIS A 443 12.10 -12.91 3.37
CA HIS A 443 12.73 -12.29 4.53
C HIS A 443 11.72 -11.51 5.36
N VAL A 444 10.88 -10.69 4.71
CA VAL A 444 9.82 -9.92 5.39
C VAL A 444 8.87 -10.85 6.13
N VAL A 445 8.35 -11.88 5.46
CA VAL A 445 7.44 -12.87 6.05
C VAL A 445 8.05 -13.58 7.26
N ASN A 446 9.34 -13.90 7.20
CA ASN A 446 10.05 -14.57 8.31
C ASN A 446 10.32 -13.64 9.49
N LYS A 447 10.60 -12.37 9.23
CA LYS A 447 11.00 -11.40 10.25
C LYS A 447 9.81 -10.70 10.89
N ILE A 448 8.78 -10.37 10.11
CA ILE A 448 7.61 -9.65 10.57
C ILE A 448 6.51 -10.65 10.95
N GLN A 449 6.33 -10.84 12.24
CA GLN A 449 5.34 -11.74 12.82
C GLN A 449 4.24 -10.89 13.46
N THR A 450 3.18 -10.63 12.72
CA THR A 450 2.06 -9.79 13.15
C THR A 450 0.93 -10.57 13.81
N TYR A 451 0.83 -11.88 13.59
CA TYR A 451 -0.23 -12.73 14.13
C TYR A 451 0.30 -13.70 15.20
N ILE A 452 -0.39 -13.74 16.33
CA ILE A 452 -0.10 -14.64 17.47
C ILE A 452 -1.05 -15.85 17.35
N GLY A 453 -0.63 -16.90 16.67
CA GLY A 453 -1.46 -18.10 16.48
C GLY A 453 -1.23 -18.79 15.16
N ASP A 454 -2.09 -19.75 14.82
CA ASP A 454 -2.01 -20.43 13.51
C ASP A 454 -2.62 -19.52 12.42
N LYS A 455 -1.78 -19.07 11.50
CA LYS A 455 -2.16 -18.20 10.36
C LYS A 455 -3.28 -18.82 9.50
N LYS A 456 -3.44 -20.14 9.51
CA LYS A 456 -4.55 -20.85 8.83
C LYS A 456 -5.93 -20.41 9.30
N ASN A 457 -6.03 -19.87 10.51
CA ASN A 457 -7.29 -19.36 11.06
C ASN A 457 -7.68 -17.98 10.52
N LEU A 458 -6.76 -17.25 9.84
CA LEU A 458 -7.06 -15.97 9.14
C LEU A 458 -7.83 -16.19 7.84
N ALA A 459 -7.62 -17.33 7.19
CA ALA A 459 -8.24 -17.67 5.89
C ALA A 459 -9.60 -18.37 6.00
N ILE A 460 -10.11 -18.65 7.21
CA ILE A 460 -11.28 -19.52 7.45
C ILE A 460 -12.27 -18.88 8.46
N LYS A 461 -12.49 -17.58 8.43
CA LYS A 461 -13.62 -17.01 9.19
C LYS A 461 -14.80 -16.66 8.29
#